data_d683762ce5471b7aeb13d24be16d588c
#
_entry.id   d683762ce5471b7aeb13d24be16d588c
#
_cell.length_a   1.000
_cell.length_b   1.000
_cell.length_c   1.000
_cell.angle_alpha   90.00
_cell.angle_beta   90.00
_cell.angle_gamma   90.00
#
_symmetry.space_group_name_H-M   'P 1'
#
loop_
_entity.id
_entity.type
_entity.pdbx_description
1 polymer ?
#
loop_
_entity_poly.entity_id
_entity_poly.type
_entity_poly.pdbx_seq_one_letter_code
_entity_poly.pdbx_strand_id
1 'polypeptide(L)'
;MVVGEKSGSKRYFKPNDSITRAELSVIVWQVMAFDDYIHFSSHVLEKLDGVPVNDYDNAAFVSSDGMMTYTKENGSLAGIDVSSHQGTIDWAKVAEDGIDFAIIRCGGRYYQSGTVFEDKQFRANIQGALDAGIQVGIYFFSQATSAQEAREEGFDH
;
A
#
# COMPACT_ATOMS: atom_id res chain seq x y z
N MET A 1 15.00 0.89 -6.15
CA MET A 1 16.01 1.88 -5.67
C MET A 1 15.23 3.01 -5.01
N VAL A 2 15.28 3.12 -3.69
CA VAL A 2 14.68 4.26 -2.98
C VAL A 2 15.44 5.50 -3.42
N VAL A 3 14.79 6.39 -4.13
CA VAL A 3 15.41 7.60 -4.68
C VAL A 3 15.38 8.66 -3.60
N GLY A 4 16.38 8.70 -2.72
CA GLY A 4 16.56 9.78 -1.77
C GLY A 4 16.88 11.12 -2.46
N GLU A 5 16.71 12.24 -1.76
CA GLU A 5 17.09 13.57 -2.25
C GLU A 5 18.57 13.62 -2.66
N LYS A 6 18.81 14.28 -3.80
CA LYS A 6 20.14 14.42 -4.36
C LYS A 6 20.75 15.76 -3.89
N SER A 7 21.83 15.68 -3.14
CA SER A 7 22.66 16.84 -2.81
C SER A 7 24.07 16.61 -3.35
N GLY A 8 24.41 17.27 -4.44
CA GLY A 8 25.65 17.03 -5.17
C GLY A 8 25.69 15.64 -5.82
N SER A 9 26.75 14.89 -5.59
CA SER A 9 26.93 13.51 -6.10
C SER A 9 26.40 12.43 -5.15
N LYS A 10 25.91 12.81 -3.97
CA LYS A 10 25.44 11.87 -2.94
C LYS A 10 23.92 11.89 -2.85
N ARG A 11 23.33 10.72 -2.60
CA ARG A 11 21.91 10.56 -2.26
C ARG A 11 21.78 10.28 -0.78
N TYR A 12 20.87 10.96 -0.12
CA TYR A 12 20.60 10.78 1.31
C TYR A 12 19.21 10.18 1.49
N PHE A 13 19.13 9.14 2.29
CA PHE A 13 17.88 8.65 2.82
C PHE A 13 17.59 9.42 4.11
N LYS A 14 16.42 10.05 4.18
CA LYS A 14 15.99 10.77 5.37
C LYS A 14 14.95 9.91 6.11
N PRO A 15 15.35 9.12 7.11
CA PRO A 15 14.45 8.14 7.74
C PRO A 15 13.30 8.78 8.53
N ASN A 16 13.40 10.09 8.81
CA ASN A 16 12.38 10.82 9.58
C ASN A 16 11.43 11.64 8.70
N ASP A 17 11.66 11.68 7.39
CA ASP A 17 10.72 12.35 6.48
C ASP A 17 9.56 11.39 6.17
N SER A 18 8.35 11.94 6.10
CA SER A 18 7.17 11.16 5.71
C SER A 18 7.38 10.61 4.30
N ILE A 19 7.37 9.28 4.18
CA ILE A 19 7.42 8.62 2.87
C ILE A 19 6.08 8.89 2.19
N THR A 20 6.12 9.43 0.98
CA THR A 20 4.91 9.57 0.18
C THR A 20 4.41 8.17 -0.24
N ARG A 21 3.11 8.04 -0.51
CA ARG A 21 2.52 6.77 -0.95
C ARG A 21 3.13 6.25 -2.24
N ALA A 22 3.46 7.15 -3.16
CA ALA A 22 4.15 6.79 -4.39
C ALA A 22 5.53 6.17 -4.09
N GLU A 23 6.28 6.71 -3.14
CA GLU A 23 7.57 6.15 -2.71
C GLU A 23 7.40 4.80 -2.02
N LEU A 24 6.38 4.63 -1.19
CA LEU A 24 6.08 3.34 -0.57
C LEU A 24 5.67 2.30 -1.62
N SER A 25 4.85 2.67 -2.59
CA SER A 25 4.45 1.78 -3.70
C SER A 25 5.66 1.35 -4.53
N VAL A 26 6.59 2.27 -4.79
CA VAL A 26 7.86 1.96 -5.47
C VAL A 26 8.73 1.02 -4.64
N ILE A 27 8.78 1.19 -3.31
CA ILE A 27 9.54 0.30 -2.42
C ILE A 27 8.93 -1.11 -2.42
N VAL A 28 7.63 -1.23 -2.25
CA VAL A 28 6.93 -2.53 -2.29
C VAL A 28 7.14 -3.20 -3.64
N TRP A 29 7.03 -2.46 -4.72
CA TRP A 29 7.27 -2.97 -6.06
C TRP A 29 8.72 -3.42 -6.28
N GLN A 30 9.72 -2.67 -5.82
CA GLN A 30 11.14 -3.06 -5.93
C GLN A 30 11.49 -4.29 -5.10
N VAL A 31 10.86 -4.47 -3.95
CA VAL A 31 11.05 -5.69 -3.13
C VAL A 31 10.49 -6.92 -3.84
N MET A 32 9.46 -6.78 -4.68
CA MET A 32 8.85 -7.89 -5.42
C MET A 32 9.56 -8.24 -6.74
N ALA A 33 10.47 -7.40 -7.23
CA ALA A 33 11.04 -7.50 -8.58
C ALA A 33 12.49 -8.03 -8.63
N PHE A 34 13.10 -8.38 -7.49
CA PHE A 34 14.49 -8.79 -7.47
C PHE A 34 14.68 -10.30 -7.40
N ASP A 35 15.61 -10.78 -8.25
CA ASP A 35 16.31 -12.07 -8.26
C ASP A 35 15.78 -13.16 -7.28
N ASP A 36 16.43 -14.27 -7.16
CA ASP A 36 16.07 -15.41 -6.29
C ASP A 36 15.99 -15.09 -4.79
N TYR A 37 16.24 -13.83 -4.40
CA TYR A 37 16.24 -13.36 -3.01
C TYR A 37 15.41 -12.11 -2.82
N ILE A 38 14.65 -12.07 -1.73
CA ILE A 38 13.94 -10.89 -1.27
C ILE A 38 14.80 -10.18 -0.23
N HIS A 39 15.23 -8.96 -0.54
CA HIS A 39 15.98 -8.13 0.39
C HIS A 39 15.02 -7.26 1.22
N PHE A 40 14.87 -7.57 2.49
CA PHE A 40 14.08 -6.78 3.41
C PHE A 40 14.97 -6.21 4.51
N SER A 41 15.27 -4.91 4.46
CA SER A 41 16.18 -4.25 5.38
C SER A 41 17.57 -4.92 5.38
N SER A 42 18.03 -5.44 6.52
CA SER A 42 19.28 -6.21 6.64
C SER A 42 19.12 -7.71 6.44
N HIS A 43 17.91 -8.17 6.14
CA HIS A 43 17.60 -9.59 5.96
C HIS A 43 17.51 -9.91 4.47
N VAL A 44 18.15 -11.03 4.12
CA VAL A 44 18.02 -11.65 2.81
C VAL A 44 17.17 -12.89 3.00
N LEU A 45 16.01 -12.93 2.38
CA LEU A 45 15.09 -14.06 2.44
C LEU A 45 15.20 -14.86 1.14
N GLU A 46 15.34 -16.18 1.25
CA GLU A 46 15.25 -17.05 0.09
C GLU A 46 13.83 -17.04 -0.48
N LYS A 47 13.75 -17.05 -1.80
CA LYS A 47 12.50 -17.22 -2.51
C LYS A 47 11.95 -18.62 -2.25
N LEU A 48 10.74 -18.70 -1.76
CA LEU A 48 10.12 -20.01 -1.51
C LEU A 48 9.69 -20.66 -2.82
N ASP A 49 10.06 -21.93 -2.99
CA ASP A 49 9.61 -22.75 -4.10
C ASP A 49 8.07 -22.85 -4.11
N GLY A 50 7.48 -22.69 -5.29
CA GLY A 50 6.04 -22.78 -5.48
C GLY A 50 5.26 -21.49 -5.20
N VAL A 51 5.91 -20.40 -4.81
CA VAL A 51 5.28 -19.07 -4.79
C VAL A 51 5.33 -18.49 -6.20
N PRO A 52 4.18 -18.18 -6.82
CA PRO A 52 4.16 -17.59 -8.16
C PRO A 52 4.92 -16.26 -8.17
N VAL A 53 5.78 -16.09 -9.14
CA VAL A 53 6.40 -14.78 -9.40
C VAL A 53 5.47 -13.93 -10.23
N ASN A 54 5.54 -12.63 -10.00
CA ASN A 54 4.92 -11.64 -10.82
C ASN A 54 5.57 -11.64 -12.22
N ASP A 55 4.80 -11.79 -13.27
CA ASP A 55 5.21 -11.79 -14.68
C ASP A 55 4.98 -10.45 -15.39
N TYR A 56 4.67 -9.39 -14.63
CA TYR A 56 4.54 -8.05 -15.19
C TYR A 56 5.86 -7.54 -15.76
N ASP A 57 5.77 -6.96 -16.95
CA ASP A 57 6.91 -6.26 -17.55
C ASP A 57 7.04 -4.85 -16.99
N ASN A 58 8.16 -4.60 -16.34
CA ASN A 58 8.44 -3.31 -15.70
C ASN A 58 8.45 -2.13 -16.68
N ALA A 59 8.79 -2.37 -17.95
CA ALA A 59 8.78 -1.34 -18.99
C ALA A 59 7.36 -0.95 -19.44
N ALA A 60 6.36 -1.76 -19.09
CA ALA A 60 4.97 -1.49 -19.42
C ALA A 60 4.24 -0.60 -18.40
N PHE A 61 4.87 -0.26 -17.27
CA PHE A 61 4.31 0.69 -16.31
C PHE A 61 4.63 2.12 -16.72
N VAL A 62 3.60 2.91 -16.95
CA VAL A 62 3.68 4.33 -17.32
C VAL A 62 3.00 5.17 -16.25
N SER A 63 3.70 6.21 -15.78
CA SER A 63 3.12 7.19 -14.85
C SER A 63 2.72 8.44 -15.62
N SER A 64 1.44 8.83 -15.54
CA SER A 64 0.90 10.07 -16.09
C SER A 64 -0.06 10.68 -15.08
N ASP A 65 0.06 11.99 -14.85
CA ASP A 65 -0.82 12.77 -13.96
C ASP A 65 -0.99 12.20 -12.54
N GLY A 66 0.07 11.57 -12.04
CA GLY A 66 0.07 10.95 -10.72
C GLY A 66 -0.57 9.54 -10.66
N MET A 67 -1.07 9.04 -11.78
CA MET A 67 -1.59 7.69 -11.91
C MET A 67 -0.57 6.76 -12.57
N MET A 68 -0.45 5.53 -12.07
CA MET A 68 0.33 4.47 -12.67
C MET A 68 -0.59 3.57 -13.51
N THR A 69 -0.24 3.39 -14.78
CA THR A 69 -1.00 2.54 -15.71
C THR A 69 -0.10 1.45 -16.28
N TYR A 70 -0.63 0.24 -16.40
CA TYR A 70 0.03 -0.87 -17.09
C TYR A 70 -0.50 -0.97 -18.53
N THR A 71 0.41 -0.94 -19.50
CA THR A 71 0.05 -0.73 -20.92
C THR A 71 -0.07 -2.01 -21.76
N LYS A 72 0.15 -3.20 -21.17
CA LYS A 72 0.00 -4.47 -21.88
C LYS A 72 -1.42 -5.00 -21.88
N GLU A 73 -1.74 -5.85 -22.90
CA GLU A 73 -3.07 -6.35 -23.21
C GLU A 73 -3.80 -7.11 -22.10
N ASN A 74 -3.11 -7.65 -21.10
CA ASN A 74 -3.73 -8.36 -19.98
C ASN A 74 -4.43 -7.43 -19.00
N GLY A 75 -4.36 -6.12 -19.24
CA GLY A 75 -4.96 -5.12 -18.39
C GLY A 75 -4.37 -5.09 -16.97
N SER A 76 -4.58 -4.00 -16.31
CA SER A 76 -4.39 -3.89 -14.86
C SER A 76 -5.62 -3.23 -14.27
N LEU A 77 -5.95 -3.57 -13.04
CA LEU A 77 -6.93 -2.82 -12.28
C LEU A 77 -6.20 -1.66 -11.59
N ALA A 78 -6.78 -0.48 -11.67
CA ALA A 78 -6.29 0.67 -10.94
C ALA A 78 -6.89 0.68 -9.53
N GLY A 79 -6.04 0.76 -8.51
CA GLY A 79 -6.49 0.75 -7.13
C GLY A 79 -5.85 1.83 -6.28
N ILE A 80 -6.55 2.17 -5.19
CA ILE A 80 -6.05 3.09 -4.17
C ILE A 80 -6.10 2.44 -2.79
N ASP A 81 -5.22 2.85 -1.89
CA ASP A 81 -5.39 2.59 -0.47
C ASP A 81 -5.76 3.89 0.26
N VAL A 82 -6.69 3.80 1.18
CA VAL A 82 -7.21 4.97 1.89
C VAL A 82 -7.44 4.72 3.38
N SER A 83 -7.42 5.80 4.13
CA SER A 83 -7.69 5.83 5.57
C SER A 83 -8.29 7.18 5.95
N SER A 84 -8.46 7.45 7.24
CA SER A 84 -8.88 8.78 7.74
C SER A 84 -7.91 9.91 7.40
N HIS A 85 -6.70 9.61 6.94
CA HIS A 85 -5.73 10.62 6.52
C HIS A 85 -6.17 11.38 5.25
N GLN A 86 -6.99 10.78 4.41
CA GLN A 86 -7.55 11.41 3.22
C GLN A 86 -8.76 12.29 3.51
N GLY A 87 -9.26 12.26 4.76
CA GLY A 87 -10.47 12.98 5.14
C GLY A 87 -11.71 12.43 4.45
N THR A 88 -12.62 13.31 4.07
CA THR A 88 -13.83 12.95 3.32
C THR A 88 -13.50 12.81 1.84
N ILE A 89 -13.86 11.66 1.27
CA ILE A 89 -13.59 11.32 -0.13
C ILE A 89 -14.87 11.44 -0.94
N ASP A 90 -14.77 12.06 -2.12
CA ASP A 90 -15.83 12.08 -3.15
C ASP A 90 -15.67 10.82 -4.02
N TRP A 91 -16.33 9.74 -3.61
CA TRP A 91 -16.21 8.44 -4.24
C TRP A 91 -16.74 8.39 -5.67
N ALA A 92 -17.70 9.26 -6.01
CA ALA A 92 -18.18 9.38 -7.38
C ALA A 92 -17.07 9.85 -8.32
N LYS A 93 -16.29 10.86 -7.90
CA LYS A 93 -15.12 11.31 -8.67
C LYS A 93 -14.02 10.26 -8.74
N VAL A 94 -13.79 9.52 -7.65
CA VAL A 94 -12.80 8.42 -7.64
C VAL A 94 -13.17 7.37 -8.69
N ALA A 95 -14.45 7.03 -8.82
CA ALA A 95 -14.92 6.10 -9.85
C ALA A 95 -14.82 6.70 -11.27
N GLU A 96 -15.15 8.01 -11.44
CA GLU A 96 -14.98 8.72 -12.71
C GLU A 96 -13.52 8.76 -13.19
N ASP A 97 -12.57 8.83 -12.25
CA ASP A 97 -11.13 8.79 -12.52
C ASP A 97 -10.62 7.38 -12.90
N GLY A 98 -11.50 6.38 -12.96
CA GLY A 98 -11.19 5.03 -13.43
C GLY A 98 -10.54 4.14 -12.37
N ILE A 99 -10.81 4.36 -11.10
CA ILE A 99 -10.36 3.50 -10.01
C ILE A 99 -11.31 2.29 -9.87
N ASP A 100 -10.75 1.10 -10.01
CA ASP A 100 -11.49 -0.17 -9.98
C ASP A 100 -11.69 -0.71 -8.56
N PHE A 101 -10.72 -0.50 -7.67
CA PHE A 101 -10.79 -1.01 -6.30
C PHE A 101 -10.14 -0.07 -5.29
N ALA A 102 -10.56 -0.19 -4.03
CA ALA A 102 -9.99 0.52 -2.90
C ALA A 102 -9.68 -0.43 -1.74
N ILE A 103 -8.48 -0.33 -1.18
CA ILE A 103 -8.11 -1.01 0.06
C ILE A 103 -8.25 -0.01 1.21
N ILE A 104 -9.23 -0.24 2.09
CA ILE A 104 -9.66 0.72 3.11
C ILE A 104 -9.16 0.29 4.48
N ARG A 105 -8.51 1.19 5.20
CA ARG A 105 -8.06 0.89 6.56
C ARG A 105 -9.26 0.71 7.48
N CYS A 106 -9.41 -0.48 8.07
CA CYS A 106 -10.43 -0.71 9.10
C CYS A 106 -10.01 -0.13 10.46
N GLY A 107 -8.73 -0.18 10.78
CA GLY A 107 -8.21 0.29 12.05
C GLY A 107 -6.70 0.11 12.14
N GLY A 108 -6.20 0.15 13.35
CA GLY A 108 -4.79 -0.05 13.62
C GLY A 108 -4.50 -0.16 15.11
N ARG A 109 -3.23 -0.34 15.44
CA ARG A 109 -2.72 -0.31 16.82
C ARG A 109 -1.81 0.89 16.99
N TYR A 110 -1.97 1.65 18.05
CA TYR A 110 -1.05 2.73 18.41
C TYR A 110 0.25 2.17 18.96
N TYR A 111 1.38 2.58 18.39
CA TYR A 111 2.71 2.09 18.79
C TYR A 111 3.02 2.31 20.29
N GLN A 112 2.72 3.51 20.80
CA GLN A 112 3.10 3.86 22.18
C GLN A 112 2.17 3.25 23.24
N SER A 113 0.87 3.21 22.98
CA SER A 113 -0.11 2.75 23.97
C SER A 113 -0.49 1.28 23.81
N GLY A 114 -0.17 0.67 22.66
CA GLY A 114 -0.64 -0.66 22.31
C GLY A 114 -2.16 -0.76 22.10
N THR A 115 -2.88 0.36 22.11
CA THR A 115 -4.35 0.37 22.00
C THR A 115 -4.78 0.16 20.55
N VAL A 116 -5.71 -0.74 20.32
CA VAL A 116 -6.39 -0.93 19.03
C VAL A 116 -7.43 0.16 18.82
N PHE A 117 -7.59 0.62 17.59
CA PHE A 117 -8.58 1.64 17.21
C PHE A 117 -9.24 1.31 15.87
N GLU A 118 -10.52 1.66 15.72
CA GLU A 118 -11.19 1.70 14.42
C GLU A 118 -10.84 3.00 13.69
N ASP A 119 -10.60 2.94 12.36
CA ASP A 119 -10.36 4.14 11.57
C ASP A 119 -11.64 4.99 11.48
N LYS A 120 -11.52 6.28 11.74
CA LYS A 120 -12.67 7.21 11.82
C LYS A 120 -13.49 7.30 10.54
N GLN A 121 -12.87 7.05 9.39
CA GLN A 121 -13.53 7.12 8.08
C GLN A 121 -13.87 5.72 7.53
N PHE A 122 -13.56 4.65 8.26
CA PHE A 122 -13.71 3.29 7.78
C PHE A 122 -15.10 3.03 7.21
N ARG A 123 -16.15 3.25 8.01
CA ARG A 123 -17.54 2.94 7.62
C ARG A 123 -18.01 3.84 6.48
N ALA A 124 -17.65 5.14 6.52
CA ALA A 124 -18.02 6.08 5.47
C ALA A 124 -17.32 5.76 4.15
N ASN A 125 -16.04 5.38 4.20
CA ASN A 125 -15.29 5.01 3.01
C ASN A 125 -15.80 3.71 2.39
N ILE A 126 -16.09 2.68 3.19
CA ILE A 126 -16.69 1.42 2.70
C ILE A 126 -18.00 1.70 1.97
N GLN A 127 -18.92 2.39 2.64
CA GLN A 127 -20.23 2.67 2.06
C GLN A 127 -20.10 3.50 0.78
N GLY A 128 -19.31 4.58 0.81
CA GLY A 128 -19.13 5.44 -0.35
C GLY A 128 -18.50 4.74 -1.55
N ALA A 129 -17.48 3.90 -1.32
CA ALA A 129 -16.85 3.11 -2.38
C ALA A 129 -17.83 2.10 -3.01
N LEU A 130 -18.59 1.36 -2.18
CA LEU A 130 -19.59 0.42 -2.65
C LEU A 130 -20.71 1.12 -3.42
N ASP A 131 -21.22 2.24 -2.94
CA ASP A 131 -22.26 3.04 -3.62
C ASP A 131 -21.77 3.58 -4.98
N ALA A 132 -20.47 3.82 -5.12
CA ALA A 132 -19.84 4.23 -6.37
C ALA A 132 -19.47 3.04 -7.29
N GLY A 133 -19.76 1.79 -6.88
CA GLY A 133 -19.44 0.59 -7.66
C GLY A 133 -17.98 0.15 -7.63
N ILE A 134 -17.17 0.72 -6.73
CA ILE A 134 -15.75 0.38 -6.56
C ILE A 134 -15.64 -0.89 -5.70
N GLN A 135 -14.79 -1.84 -6.12
CA GLN A 135 -14.50 -3.03 -5.32
C GLN A 135 -13.74 -2.67 -4.05
N VAL A 136 -14.08 -3.30 -2.94
CA VAL A 136 -13.52 -2.94 -1.63
C VAL A 136 -12.77 -4.11 -1.01
N GLY A 137 -11.53 -3.84 -0.59
CA GLY A 137 -10.77 -4.64 0.36
C GLY A 137 -10.48 -3.83 1.64
N ILE A 138 -10.08 -4.52 2.69
CA ILE A 138 -9.73 -3.88 3.95
C ILE A 138 -8.30 -4.20 4.38
N TYR A 139 -7.70 -3.31 5.15
CA TYR A 139 -6.43 -3.57 5.82
C TYR A 139 -6.43 -3.04 7.25
N PHE A 140 -5.66 -3.70 8.10
CA PHE A 140 -5.39 -3.26 9.46
C PHE A 140 -3.94 -2.76 9.57
N PHE A 141 -3.72 -1.62 10.21
CA PHE A 141 -2.37 -1.08 10.43
C PHE A 141 -1.78 -1.66 11.72
N SER A 142 -1.17 -2.84 11.59
CA SER A 142 -0.54 -3.52 12.72
C SER A 142 0.73 -2.81 13.18
N GLN A 143 0.86 -2.66 14.49
CA GLN A 143 2.08 -2.25 15.18
C GLN A 143 2.37 -3.16 16.37
N ALA A 144 1.93 -4.42 16.29
CA ALA A 144 2.17 -5.43 17.30
C ALA A 144 3.66 -5.70 17.48
N THR A 145 4.12 -5.69 18.73
CA THR A 145 5.50 -5.99 19.11
C THR A 145 5.64 -7.36 19.80
N SER A 146 4.53 -8.05 20.00
CA SER A 146 4.47 -9.39 20.58
C SER A 146 3.47 -10.29 19.86
N ALA A 147 3.65 -11.61 20.01
CA ALA A 147 2.71 -12.59 19.47
C ALA A 147 1.31 -12.48 20.11
N GLN A 148 1.21 -11.99 21.33
CA GLN A 148 -0.06 -11.75 22.00
C GLN A 148 -0.79 -10.58 21.33
N GLU A 149 -0.12 -9.44 21.13
CA GLU A 149 -0.69 -8.28 20.45
C GLU A 149 -1.14 -8.60 19.02
N ALA A 150 -0.34 -9.38 18.28
CA ALA A 150 -0.71 -9.81 16.94
C ALA A 150 -1.99 -10.69 16.92
N ARG A 151 -2.21 -11.51 17.96
CA ARG A 151 -3.46 -12.28 18.09
C ARG A 151 -4.65 -11.39 18.40
N GLU A 152 -4.49 -10.42 19.29
CA GLU A 152 -5.54 -9.45 19.63
C GLU A 152 -6.01 -8.69 18.39
N GLU A 153 -5.10 -8.31 17.50
CA GLU A 153 -5.43 -7.64 16.23
C GLU A 153 -6.26 -8.51 15.28
N GLY A 154 -6.17 -9.83 15.37
CA GLY A 154 -6.89 -10.77 14.51
C GLY A 154 -8.24 -11.25 15.04
N PHE A 155 -8.56 -11.02 16.32
CA PHE A 155 -9.76 -11.59 16.96
C PHE A 155 -10.84 -10.56 17.32
N ASP A 156 -10.54 -9.26 17.31
CA ASP A 156 -11.46 -8.21 17.74
C ASP A 156 -12.23 -7.52 16.60
N HIS A 157 -12.33 -8.16 15.41
CA HIS A 157 -13.01 -7.58 14.25
C HIS A 157 -14.01 -8.54 13.59
#